data_2a700f1728cb2b89ad4d0727248b8a02
#
_entry.id   2a700f1728cb2b89ad4d0727248b8a02
#
_cell.length_a   1.000
_cell.length_b   1.000
_cell.length_c   1.000
_cell.angle_alpha   90.00
_cell.angle_beta   90.00
_cell.angle_gamma   90.00
#
_symmetry.space_group_name_H-M   'P 1'
#
loop_
_entity.id
_entity.type
_entity.pdbx_description
1 polymer ?
#
loop_
_entity_poly.entity_id
_entity_poly.type
_entity_poly.pdbx_seq_one_letter_code
_entity_poly.pdbx_strand_id
1 'polypeptide(L)'
;KSDKNRDKREGKLIKTKESINENVTSFAGVPSWMLPLFQQVLEKTGKDDILEVWKNAEVYFHGGVSFEPYKNLYSNLFPSKDFKYFEIFNASEGFFAIQDQNNSSELLLMLDYGIFYEFIPVNGSENEIVSLADVELNTNYEMVITTNSGLWRYRIGDTIKFTCLNPYRVKVTGRTKHFINVFGEELVVENAEMALSRTTELTKSEISNYTVGPIFMGNKTKGSHEWIIEFSREPDDMKKFTEILDLSLQSLNSDYEAKRHKNSTLELPKIILGRKNLFYDWLGSRNKLGGQNKIPRLSNSREYVEELLKIN
;
A
#
# COMPACT_ATOMS: atom_id res chain seq x y z
N LYS A 1 23.84 14.26 -12.24
CA LYS A 1 22.95 13.57 -11.28
C LYS A 1 21.96 12.60 -11.95
N SER A 2 21.58 12.83 -13.23
CA SER A 2 20.71 11.93 -14.01
C SER A 2 21.40 10.59 -14.34
N ASP A 3 22.70 10.59 -14.56
CA ASP A 3 23.46 9.41 -14.98
C ASP A 3 23.56 8.33 -13.89
N LYS A 4 23.74 8.72 -12.60
CA LYS A 4 23.76 7.73 -11.48
C LYS A 4 22.46 6.97 -11.26
N ASN A 5 21.32 7.58 -11.58
CA ASN A 5 20.01 6.91 -11.46
C ASN A 5 19.74 6.01 -12.69
N ARG A 6 20.27 6.42 -13.86
CA ARG A 6 20.29 5.62 -15.09
C ARG A 6 21.13 4.36 -14.86
N ASP A 7 22.35 4.51 -14.31
CA ASP A 7 23.24 3.40 -13.97
C ASP A 7 22.63 2.40 -12.99
N LYS A 8 21.86 2.86 -11.98
CA LYS A 8 21.16 1.95 -11.04
C LYS A 8 20.01 1.18 -11.70
N ARG A 9 19.31 1.82 -12.66
CA ARG A 9 18.24 1.17 -13.42
C ARG A 9 18.82 0.17 -14.41
N GLU A 10 19.89 0.55 -15.10
CA GLU A 10 20.64 -0.34 -15.99
C GLU A 10 21.28 -1.50 -15.22
N GLY A 11 21.81 -1.28 -14.01
CA GLY A 11 22.35 -2.32 -13.14
C GLY A 11 21.29 -3.32 -12.66
N LYS A 12 20.08 -2.87 -12.33
CA LYS A 12 18.95 -3.78 -12.02
C LYS A 12 18.50 -4.55 -13.27
N LEU A 13 18.48 -3.90 -14.42
CA LEU A 13 18.15 -4.48 -15.72
C LEU A 13 19.19 -5.51 -16.18
N ILE A 14 20.47 -5.29 -15.91
CA ILE A 14 21.56 -6.22 -16.22
C ILE A 14 21.42 -7.47 -15.35
N LYS A 15 21.23 -7.32 -14.04
CA LYS A 15 20.98 -8.46 -13.11
C LYS A 15 19.74 -9.25 -13.48
N THR A 16 18.68 -8.59 -13.93
CA THR A 16 17.46 -9.27 -14.38
C THR A 16 17.70 -10.05 -15.68
N LYS A 17 18.57 -9.55 -16.58
CA LYS A 17 18.96 -10.29 -17.79
C LYS A 17 19.76 -11.55 -17.46
N GLU A 18 20.62 -11.47 -16.46
CA GLU A 18 21.42 -12.61 -15.99
C GLU A 18 20.51 -13.67 -15.35
N SER A 19 19.52 -13.25 -14.57
CA SER A 19 18.59 -14.15 -13.89
C SER A 19 17.53 -14.81 -14.78
N ILE A 20 17.31 -14.36 -16.02
CA ILE A 20 16.38 -15.03 -16.95
C ILE A 20 16.76 -16.49 -17.19
N ASN A 21 18.05 -16.80 -17.17
CA ASN A 21 18.56 -18.17 -17.38
C ASN A 21 18.75 -18.94 -16.07
N GLU A 22 18.46 -18.34 -14.94
CA GLU A 22 18.59 -18.97 -13.64
C GLU A 22 17.33 -19.75 -13.25
N ASN A 23 17.49 -20.71 -12.35
CA ASN A 23 16.36 -21.43 -11.77
C ASN A 23 15.74 -20.63 -10.64
N VAL A 24 14.90 -19.65 -10.98
CA VAL A 24 14.19 -18.83 -9.99
C VAL A 24 12.98 -19.60 -9.46
N THR A 25 12.91 -19.78 -8.14
CA THR A 25 11.82 -20.48 -7.45
C THR A 25 10.95 -19.56 -6.61
N SER A 26 11.47 -18.39 -6.23
CA SER A 26 10.74 -17.44 -5.39
C SER A 26 11.10 -16.00 -5.70
N PHE A 27 10.17 -15.11 -5.38
CA PHE A 27 10.38 -13.67 -5.46
C PHE A 27 10.09 -13.04 -4.11
N ALA A 28 10.77 -11.92 -3.83
CA ALA A 28 10.47 -11.10 -2.67
C ALA A 28 10.54 -9.61 -3.03
N GLY A 29 9.56 -8.82 -2.61
CA GLY A 29 9.59 -7.37 -2.85
C GLY A 29 8.25 -6.68 -2.69
N VAL A 30 8.29 -5.37 -2.83
CA VAL A 30 7.08 -4.52 -2.78
C VAL A 30 6.31 -4.66 -4.10
N PRO A 31 5.00 -4.94 -4.09
CA PRO A 31 4.21 -5.16 -5.30
C PRO A 31 4.34 -4.07 -6.36
N SER A 32 4.20 -2.81 -5.97
CA SER A 32 4.32 -1.68 -6.90
C SER A 32 5.71 -1.53 -7.54
N TRP A 33 6.76 -2.11 -6.95
CA TRP A 33 8.12 -2.05 -7.49
C TRP A 33 8.49 -3.27 -8.34
N MET A 34 7.92 -4.43 -8.00
CA MET A 34 8.17 -5.66 -8.75
C MET A 34 7.39 -5.69 -10.07
N LEU A 35 6.21 -5.05 -10.10
CA LEU A 35 5.38 -5.03 -11.30
C LEU A 35 6.10 -4.49 -12.55
N PRO A 36 6.75 -3.29 -12.54
CA PRO A 36 7.52 -2.81 -13.69
C PRO A 36 8.68 -3.74 -14.08
N LEU A 37 9.27 -4.44 -13.08
CA LEU A 37 10.34 -5.39 -13.34
C LEU A 37 9.82 -6.60 -14.13
N PHE A 38 8.71 -7.19 -13.70
CA PHE A 38 8.08 -8.31 -14.39
C PHE A 38 7.62 -7.91 -15.80
N GLN A 39 7.01 -6.75 -15.96
CA GLN A 39 6.64 -6.23 -17.28
C GLN A 39 7.85 -6.12 -18.23
N GLN A 40 8.98 -5.61 -17.73
CA GLN A 40 10.21 -5.53 -18.54
C GLN A 40 10.79 -6.90 -18.88
N VAL A 41 10.64 -7.89 -18.00
CA VAL A 41 11.05 -9.27 -18.30
C VAL A 41 10.21 -9.83 -19.44
N LEU A 42 8.89 -9.67 -19.40
CA LEU A 42 7.98 -10.11 -20.45
C LEU A 42 8.26 -9.42 -21.78
N GLU A 43 8.42 -8.08 -21.78
CA GLU A 43 8.79 -7.31 -22.97
C GLU A 43 10.09 -7.83 -23.62
N LYS A 44 11.08 -8.24 -22.82
CA LYS A 44 12.37 -8.72 -23.32
C LYS A 44 12.35 -10.17 -23.81
N THR A 45 11.57 -11.00 -23.16
CA THR A 45 11.51 -12.42 -23.46
C THR A 45 10.48 -12.74 -24.52
N GLY A 46 9.55 -11.82 -24.80
CA GLY A 46 8.40 -12.05 -25.68
C GLY A 46 7.45 -13.12 -25.14
N LYS A 47 7.44 -13.33 -23.81
CA LYS A 47 6.58 -14.29 -23.13
C LYS A 47 5.30 -13.60 -22.64
N ASP A 48 4.23 -14.38 -22.53
CA ASP A 48 2.92 -13.86 -22.09
C ASP A 48 2.80 -13.77 -20.58
N ASP A 49 3.48 -14.66 -19.84
CA ASP A 49 3.49 -14.65 -18.38
C ASP A 49 4.87 -15.01 -17.79
N ILE A 50 5.03 -14.78 -16.49
CA ILE A 50 6.29 -14.97 -15.76
C ILE A 50 6.64 -16.46 -15.58
N LEU A 51 5.66 -17.34 -15.49
CA LEU A 51 5.89 -18.78 -15.35
C LEU A 51 6.43 -19.41 -16.65
N GLU A 52 6.21 -18.77 -17.80
CA GLU A 52 6.88 -19.17 -19.04
C GLU A 52 8.38 -18.84 -19.03
N VAL A 53 8.78 -17.83 -18.28
CA VAL A 53 10.20 -17.45 -18.11
C VAL A 53 10.84 -18.30 -17.03
N TRP A 54 10.22 -18.38 -15.84
CA TRP A 54 10.71 -19.12 -14.68
C TRP A 54 9.71 -20.19 -14.27
N LYS A 55 9.83 -21.35 -14.91
CA LYS A 55 8.87 -22.47 -14.78
C LYS A 55 8.77 -23.08 -13.39
N ASN A 56 9.81 -22.88 -12.57
CA ASN A 56 9.89 -23.40 -11.21
C ASN A 56 9.58 -22.33 -10.14
N ALA A 57 9.04 -21.18 -10.56
CA ALA A 57 8.60 -20.17 -9.62
C ALA A 57 7.33 -20.62 -8.90
N GLU A 58 7.36 -20.62 -7.57
CA GLU A 58 6.31 -21.17 -6.69
C GLU A 58 5.67 -20.12 -5.78
N VAL A 59 6.42 -19.07 -5.42
CA VAL A 59 5.99 -18.16 -4.37
C VAL A 59 6.50 -16.73 -4.57
N TYR A 60 5.65 -15.78 -4.20
CA TYR A 60 5.99 -14.38 -4.07
C TYR A 60 5.73 -13.90 -2.64
N PHE A 61 6.81 -13.49 -1.95
CA PHE A 61 6.75 -12.83 -0.66
C PHE A 61 6.62 -11.33 -0.89
N HIS A 62 5.55 -10.73 -0.40
CA HIS A 62 5.29 -9.30 -0.61
C HIS A 62 5.03 -8.57 0.70
N GLY A 63 5.27 -7.28 0.70
CA GLY A 63 5.02 -6.43 1.85
C GLY A 63 5.23 -4.97 1.53
N GLY A 64 5.12 -4.13 2.53
CA GLY A 64 5.37 -2.70 2.42
C GLY A 64 4.24 -1.86 1.83
N VAL A 65 3.33 -2.44 1.07
CA VAL A 65 2.04 -1.88 0.63
C VAL A 65 1.01 -3.00 0.60
N SER A 66 -0.28 -2.67 0.67
CA SER A 66 -1.32 -3.69 0.53
C SER A 66 -1.24 -4.36 -0.85
N PHE A 67 -1.46 -5.65 -0.88
CA PHE A 67 -1.48 -6.45 -2.10
C PHE A 67 -2.84 -6.42 -2.81
N GLU A 68 -3.92 -6.08 -2.10
CA GLU A 68 -5.29 -6.14 -2.62
C GLU A 68 -5.47 -5.44 -3.99
N PRO A 69 -4.99 -4.19 -4.20
CA PRO A 69 -5.14 -3.53 -5.49
C PRO A 69 -4.35 -4.19 -6.64
N TYR A 70 -3.38 -5.04 -6.30
CA TYR A 70 -2.48 -5.68 -7.28
C TYR A 70 -2.83 -7.14 -7.60
N LYS A 71 -3.75 -7.76 -6.85
CA LYS A 71 -4.09 -9.19 -6.97
C LYS A 71 -4.37 -9.62 -8.41
N ASN A 72 -5.23 -8.90 -9.11
CA ASN A 72 -5.60 -9.25 -10.48
C ASN A 72 -4.42 -9.14 -11.46
N LEU A 73 -3.59 -8.10 -11.30
CA LEU A 73 -2.37 -7.95 -12.11
C LEU A 73 -1.41 -9.11 -11.90
N TYR A 74 -1.18 -9.47 -10.65
CA TYR A 74 -0.27 -10.56 -10.31
C TYR A 74 -0.83 -11.94 -10.71
N SER A 75 -2.14 -12.16 -10.63
CA SER A 75 -2.74 -13.41 -11.11
C SER A 75 -2.62 -13.58 -12.63
N ASN A 76 -2.58 -12.48 -13.38
CA ASN A 76 -2.29 -12.53 -14.82
C ASN A 76 -0.79 -12.77 -15.10
N LEU A 77 0.10 -12.23 -14.26
CA LEU A 77 1.55 -12.47 -14.40
C LEU A 77 1.95 -13.90 -13.99
N PHE A 78 1.22 -14.51 -13.07
CA PHE A 78 1.45 -15.84 -12.55
C PHE A 78 0.16 -16.68 -12.65
N PRO A 79 -0.25 -17.13 -13.86
CA PRO A 79 -1.56 -17.76 -14.10
C PRO A 79 -1.62 -19.22 -13.63
N SER A 80 -1.15 -19.50 -12.43
CA SER A 80 -1.20 -20.81 -11.79
C SER A 80 -1.92 -20.76 -10.46
N LYS A 81 -2.83 -21.70 -10.22
CA LYS A 81 -3.49 -21.88 -8.93
C LYS A 81 -2.55 -22.37 -7.82
N ASP A 82 -1.43 -22.94 -8.19
CA ASP A 82 -0.42 -23.47 -7.27
C ASP A 82 0.58 -22.39 -6.85
N PHE A 83 0.67 -21.28 -7.59
CA PHE A 83 1.54 -20.16 -7.23
C PHE A 83 1.00 -19.48 -5.96
N LYS A 84 1.88 -19.26 -4.99
CA LYS A 84 1.53 -18.75 -3.67
C LYS A 84 1.94 -17.29 -3.49
N TYR A 85 1.12 -16.56 -2.73
CA TYR A 85 1.41 -15.20 -2.29
C TYR A 85 1.42 -15.17 -0.78
N PHE A 86 2.52 -14.71 -0.18
CA PHE A 86 2.65 -14.58 1.26
C PHE A 86 3.03 -13.15 1.63
N GLU A 87 2.22 -12.54 2.48
CA GLU A 87 2.51 -11.22 3.01
C GLU A 87 3.52 -11.31 4.15
N ILE A 88 4.46 -10.35 4.14
CA ILE A 88 5.42 -10.15 5.21
C ILE A 88 5.31 -8.71 5.72
N PHE A 89 5.35 -8.54 7.04
CA PHE A 89 5.42 -7.24 7.68
C PHE A 89 6.80 -7.05 8.29
N ASN A 90 7.64 -6.32 7.56
CA ASN A 90 9.00 -5.99 7.95
C ASN A 90 9.33 -4.55 7.60
N ALA A 91 10.29 -4.00 8.33
CA ALA A 91 10.89 -2.68 8.10
C ALA A 91 12.41 -2.75 8.36
N SER A 92 13.09 -1.62 8.24
CA SER A 92 14.51 -1.52 8.60
C SER A 92 14.76 -1.83 10.08
N GLU A 93 13.75 -1.60 10.90
CA GLU A 93 13.73 -1.73 12.35
C GLU A 93 13.56 -3.17 12.82
N GLY A 94 13.00 -4.05 11.96
CA GLY A 94 12.79 -5.44 12.32
C GLY A 94 11.86 -6.22 11.40
N PHE A 95 11.74 -7.52 11.67
CA PHE A 95 10.77 -8.41 11.05
C PHE A 95 9.66 -8.70 12.05
N PHE A 96 8.44 -8.26 11.80
CA PHE A 96 7.37 -8.20 12.79
C PHE A 96 6.35 -9.31 12.66
N ALA A 97 5.92 -9.60 11.43
CA ALA A 97 4.89 -10.62 11.23
C ALA A 97 4.99 -11.25 9.83
N ILE A 98 4.43 -12.45 9.69
CA ILE A 98 4.41 -13.21 8.44
C ILE A 98 3.04 -13.89 8.26
N GLN A 99 2.55 -13.90 7.04
CA GLN A 99 1.45 -14.79 6.67
C GLN A 99 1.97 -16.24 6.70
N ASP A 100 1.41 -17.06 7.58
CA ASP A 100 1.77 -18.48 7.77
C ASP A 100 0.70 -19.43 7.27
N GLN A 101 -0.44 -18.89 6.82
CA GLN A 101 -1.58 -19.66 6.32
C GLN A 101 -1.93 -19.28 4.89
N ASN A 102 -2.15 -20.28 4.04
CA ASN A 102 -2.64 -20.06 2.68
C ASN A 102 -4.04 -19.40 2.71
N ASN A 103 -4.25 -18.46 1.79
CA ASN A 103 -5.53 -17.76 1.62
C ASN A 103 -6.01 -16.98 2.86
N SER A 104 -5.14 -16.68 3.80
CA SER A 104 -5.39 -15.79 4.92
C SER A 104 -4.85 -14.39 4.62
N SER A 105 -5.51 -13.36 5.13
CA SER A 105 -4.98 -11.99 5.15
C SER A 105 -4.43 -11.60 6.53
N GLU A 106 -4.23 -12.59 7.40
CA GLU A 106 -3.74 -12.42 8.75
C GLU A 106 -2.27 -12.80 8.84
N LEU A 107 -1.51 -12.04 9.60
CA LEU A 107 -0.09 -12.24 9.80
C LEU A 107 0.15 -12.75 11.22
N LEU A 108 0.90 -13.82 11.37
CA LEU A 108 1.38 -14.30 12.66
C LEU A 108 2.42 -13.30 13.20
N LEU A 109 2.18 -12.74 14.39
CA LEU A 109 3.12 -11.85 15.05
C LEU A 109 4.32 -12.65 15.57
N MET A 110 5.55 -12.21 15.23
CA MET A 110 6.79 -12.88 15.58
C MET A 110 7.27 -12.41 16.96
N LEU A 111 7.10 -13.26 17.98
CA LEU A 111 7.39 -12.91 19.37
C LEU A 111 8.80 -13.29 19.83
N ASP A 112 9.48 -14.15 19.10
CA ASP A 112 10.79 -14.74 19.43
C ASP A 112 11.97 -14.13 18.67
N TYR A 113 11.74 -13.01 17.95
CA TYR A 113 12.77 -12.34 17.14
C TYR A 113 13.54 -11.23 17.89
N GLY A 114 13.48 -11.23 19.24
CA GLY A 114 14.19 -10.25 20.06
C GLY A 114 13.58 -8.86 20.04
N ILE A 115 12.28 -8.77 19.76
CA ILE A 115 11.49 -7.54 19.74
C ILE A 115 10.47 -7.61 20.87
N PHE A 116 10.50 -6.60 21.75
CA PHE A 116 9.46 -6.38 22.75
C PHE A 116 8.45 -5.38 22.18
N TYR A 117 7.17 -5.74 22.23
CA TYR A 117 6.08 -4.96 21.64
C TYR A 117 5.24 -4.27 22.71
N GLU A 118 4.92 -3.01 22.46
CA GLU A 118 3.92 -2.22 23.17
C GLU A 118 2.99 -1.58 22.13
N PHE A 119 1.80 -1.18 22.53
CA PHE A 119 0.77 -0.71 21.61
C PHE A 119 0.09 0.55 22.15
N ILE A 120 -0.14 1.53 21.26
CA ILE A 120 -0.87 2.75 21.58
C ILE A 120 -2.19 2.71 20.78
N PRO A 121 -3.38 2.71 21.43
CA PRO A 121 -4.64 2.81 20.71
C PRO A 121 -4.67 4.08 19.84
N VAL A 122 -5.00 3.95 18.55
CA VAL A 122 -4.95 5.08 17.61
C VAL A 122 -5.90 6.21 18.00
N ASN A 123 -7.05 5.86 18.58
CA ASN A 123 -8.04 6.83 19.07
C ASN A 123 -7.93 7.10 20.58
N GLY A 124 -6.86 6.61 21.24
CA GLY A 124 -6.60 6.81 22.66
C GLY A 124 -5.66 7.97 22.93
N SER A 125 -5.36 8.19 24.20
CA SER A 125 -4.32 9.13 24.62
C SER A 125 -2.93 8.59 24.25
N GLU A 126 -2.00 9.44 23.83
CA GLU A 126 -0.59 9.06 23.58
C GLU A 126 0.11 8.44 24.81
N ASN A 127 -0.46 8.64 25.99
CA ASN A 127 0.03 8.06 27.24
C ASN A 127 -0.59 6.69 27.57
N GLU A 128 -1.56 6.25 26.77
CA GLU A 128 -2.28 4.99 26.97
C GLU A 128 -1.55 3.85 26.23
N ILE A 129 -0.45 3.40 26.84
CA ILE A 129 0.34 2.31 26.28
C ILE A 129 -0.08 1.00 26.92
N VAL A 130 -0.46 0.02 26.12
CA VAL A 130 -0.84 -1.31 26.56
C VAL A 130 0.21 -2.35 26.18
N SER A 131 0.32 -3.38 27.02
CA SER A 131 1.17 -4.54 26.75
C SER A 131 0.48 -5.51 25.77
N LEU A 132 1.24 -6.47 25.24
CA LEU A 132 0.69 -7.50 24.37
C LEU A 132 -0.42 -8.34 25.05
N ALA A 133 -0.37 -8.48 26.40
CA ALA A 133 -1.37 -9.21 27.14
C ALA A 133 -2.73 -8.47 27.25
N ASP A 134 -2.70 -7.15 27.08
CA ASP A 134 -3.84 -6.27 27.31
C ASP A 134 -4.48 -5.76 26.01
N VAL A 135 -4.00 -6.24 24.85
CA VAL A 135 -4.57 -5.81 23.56
C VAL A 135 -5.94 -6.42 23.32
N GLU A 136 -6.79 -5.68 22.62
CA GLU A 136 -8.15 -6.07 22.29
C GLU A 136 -8.30 -6.39 20.80
N LEU A 137 -9.20 -7.33 20.49
CA LEU A 137 -9.54 -7.65 19.10
C LEU A 137 -10.18 -6.46 18.39
N ASN A 138 -9.81 -6.29 17.12
CA ASN A 138 -10.33 -5.27 16.21
C ASN A 138 -10.05 -3.81 16.62
N THR A 139 -9.34 -3.57 17.70
CA THR A 139 -8.83 -2.24 18.06
C THR A 139 -7.60 -1.91 17.24
N ASN A 140 -7.53 -0.70 16.72
CA ASN A 140 -6.40 -0.24 15.91
C ASN A 140 -5.32 0.37 16.81
N TYR A 141 -4.10 -0.12 16.68
CA TYR A 141 -2.97 0.27 17.49
C TYR A 141 -1.80 0.77 16.65
N GLU A 142 -1.12 1.83 17.10
CA GLU A 142 0.24 2.13 16.68
C GLU A 142 1.20 1.18 17.39
N MET A 143 2.11 0.57 16.67
CA MET A 143 3.09 -0.35 17.21
C MET A 143 4.34 0.39 17.72
N VAL A 144 4.72 0.10 18.95
CA VAL A 144 5.93 0.59 19.60
C VAL A 144 6.84 -0.59 19.86
N ILE A 145 8.12 -0.47 19.52
CA ILE A 145 9.06 -1.58 19.62
C ILE A 145 10.30 -1.22 20.47
N THR A 146 10.76 -2.21 21.21
CA THR A 146 12.09 -2.21 21.83
C THR A 146 12.86 -3.41 21.29
N THR A 147 14.05 -3.19 20.75
CA THR A 147 14.83 -4.25 20.09
C THR A 147 16.17 -4.47 20.76
N ASN A 148 16.71 -5.67 20.63
CA ASN A 148 18.06 -6.02 21.08
C ASN A 148 19.17 -5.31 20.28
N SER A 149 18.83 -4.69 19.14
CA SER A 149 19.74 -3.87 18.32
C SER A 149 19.79 -2.39 18.73
N GLY A 150 19.12 -2.00 19.82
CA GLY A 150 19.29 -0.69 20.44
C GLY A 150 18.16 0.32 20.21
N LEU A 151 17.04 -0.07 19.66
CA LEU A 151 15.84 0.76 19.65
C LEU A 151 15.12 0.62 21.00
N TRP A 152 14.76 1.73 21.60
CA TRP A 152 14.07 1.78 22.89
C TRP A 152 12.74 2.51 22.73
N ARG A 153 11.62 1.78 22.93
CA ARG A 153 10.25 2.30 22.80
C ARG A 153 10.05 3.15 21.54
N TYR A 154 10.57 2.63 20.44
CA TYR A 154 10.58 3.32 19.16
C TYR A 154 9.20 3.20 18.48
N ARG A 155 8.60 4.32 18.16
CA ARG A 155 7.34 4.42 17.42
C ARG A 155 7.64 4.30 15.94
N ILE A 156 7.35 3.15 15.34
CA ILE A 156 7.61 2.94 13.90
C ILE A 156 6.60 3.66 13.03
N GLY A 157 5.47 4.08 13.62
CA GLY A 157 4.41 4.79 12.94
C GLY A 157 3.51 3.89 12.09
N ASP A 158 3.71 2.58 12.09
CA ASP A 158 2.81 1.63 11.46
C ASP A 158 1.67 1.28 12.42
N THR A 159 0.46 1.13 11.88
CA THR A 159 -0.72 0.74 12.63
C THR A 159 -1.16 -0.67 12.28
N ILE A 160 -1.61 -1.40 13.30
CA ILE A 160 -2.09 -2.76 13.19
C ILE A 160 -3.38 -2.94 13.99
N LYS A 161 -4.13 -3.98 13.66
CA LYS A 161 -5.20 -4.48 14.52
C LYS A 161 -5.04 -5.98 14.75
N PHE A 162 -5.37 -6.43 15.96
CA PHE A 162 -5.39 -7.85 16.29
C PHE A 162 -6.66 -8.50 15.76
N THR A 163 -6.48 -9.62 15.08
CA THR A 163 -7.59 -10.46 14.55
C THR A 163 -7.73 -11.77 15.31
N CYS A 164 -6.67 -12.18 16.02
CA CYS A 164 -6.65 -13.33 16.91
C CYS A 164 -5.64 -13.08 18.04
N LEU A 165 -5.95 -13.55 19.25
CA LEU A 165 -5.07 -13.43 20.42
C LEU A 165 -4.36 -14.74 20.79
N ASN A 166 -4.73 -15.86 20.17
CA ASN A 166 -4.06 -17.14 20.40
C ASN A 166 -4.11 -18.04 19.15
N PRO A 167 -3.02 -18.09 18.34
CA PRO A 167 -1.83 -17.25 18.44
C PRO A 167 -2.14 -15.77 18.11
N TYR A 168 -1.25 -14.86 18.49
CA TYR A 168 -1.42 -13.46 18.13
C TYR A 168 -1.29 -13.27 16.62
N ARG A 169 -2.40 -12.83 15.99
CA ARG A 169 -2.46 -12.50 14.58
C ARG A 169 -2.88 -11.06 14.39
N VAL A 170 -2.26 -10.42 13.42
CA VAL A 170 -2.48 -9.00 13.14
C VAL A 170 -2.76 -8.76 11.66
N LYS A 171 -3.39 -7.62 11.37
CA LYS A 171 -3.43 -7.00 10.05
C LYS A 171 -2.78 -5.65 10.14
N VAL A 172 -1.97 -5.31 9.15
CA VAL A 172 -1.45 -3.96 8.99
C VAL A 172 -2.59 -3.08 8.45
N THR A 173 -2.91 -2.01 9.18
CA THR A 173 -4.02 -1.11 8.82
C THR A 173 -3.55 0.18 8.16
N GLY A 174 -2.27 0.51 8.30
CA GLY A 174 -1.69 1.69 7.68
C GLY A 174 -0.55 2.29 8.48
N ARG A 175 -0.53 3.62 8.53
CA ARG A 175 0.46 4.38 9.30
C ARG A 175 -0.20 5.56 10.02
N THR A 176 0.30 5.92 11.19
CA THR A 176 -0.18 7.09 11.96
C THR A 176 -0.07 8.40 11.17
N LYS A 177 0.84 8.48 10.20
CA LYS A 177 1.06 9.65 9.33
C LYS A 177 0.36 9.56 7.97
N HIS A 178 -0.33 8.45 7.66
CA HIS A 178 -0.99 8.20 6.39
C HIS A 178 -2.48 7.92 6.61
N PHE A 179 -3.17 8.94 7.09
CA PHE A 179 -4.62 8.99 7.20
C PHE A 179 -5.10 10.39 6.79
N ILE A 180 -6.36 10.53 6.47
CA ILE A 180 -7.02 11.82 6.25
C ILE A 180 -8.11 11.97 7.30
N ASN A 181 -8.01 13.01 8.11
CA ASN A 181 -8.99 13.38 9.12
C ASN A 181 -9.18 14.92 9.17
N VAL A 182 -9.16 15.54 8.00
CA VAL A 182 -9.26 17.02 7.89
C VAL A 182 -10.67 17.51 8.16
N PHE A 183 -11.66 16.64 7.88
CA PHE A 183 -13.08 16.95 8.02
C PHE A 183 -13.76 16.06 9.09
N GLY A 184 -13.00 15.26 9.84
CA GLY A 184 -13.49 14.32 10.82
C GLY A 184 -13.94 12.99 10.19
N GLU A 185 -13.37 12.61 9.03
CA GLU A 185 -13.68 11.40 8.28
C GLU A 185 -12.86 10.18 8.66
N GLU A 186 -11.79 10.36 9.41
CA GLU A 186 -10.89 9.30 9.93
C GLU A 186 -10.56 8.20 8.90
N LEU A 187 -10.32 8.60 7.65
CA LEU A 187 -10.05 7.69 6.55
C LEU A 187 -8.62 7.15 6.65
N VAL A 188 -8.46 5.86 6.90
CA VAL A 188 -7.17 5.17 6.93
C VAL A 188 -6.84 4.50 5.59
N VAL A 189 -5.57 4.15 5.38
CA VAL A 189 -5.11 3.54 4.12
C VAL A 189 -5.88 2.26 3.79
N GLU A 190 -6.20 1.44 4.78
CA GLU A 190 -6.98 0.21 4.58
C GLU A 190 -8.33 0.50 3.91
N ASN A 191 -9.05 1.56 4.34
CA ASN A 191 -10.32 1.96 3.70
C ASN A 191 -10.10 2.36 2.24
N ALA A 192 -9.07 3.18 1.97
CA ALA A 192 -8.76 3.62 0.61
C ALA A 192 -8.44 2.45 -0.32
N GLU A 193 -7.63 1.51 0.14
CA GLU A 193 -7.20 0.37 -0.65
C GLU A 193 -8.32 -0.64 -0.90
N MET A 194 -9.15 -0.92 0.10
CA MET A 194 -10.33 -1.76 -0.07
C MET A 194 -11.35 -1.11 -1.02
N ALA A 195 -11.56 0.21 -0.93
CA ALA A 195 -12.44 0.93 -1.83
C ALA A 195 -11.91 0.90 -3.28
N LEU A 196 -10.61 1.12 -3.49
CA LEU A 196 -9.97 1.02 -4.79
C LEU A 196 -10.07 -0.40 -5.36
N SER A 197 -9.82 -1.43 -4.56
CA SER A 197 -9.93 -2.83 -4.99
C SER A 197 -11.33 -3.15 -5.54
N ARG A 198 -12.39 -2.80 -4.79
CA ARG A 198 -13.78 -2.95 -5.25
C ARG A 198 -14.07 -2.17 -6.51
N THR A 199 -13.56 -0.93 -6.58
CA THR A 199 -13.80 -0.04 -7.70
C THR A 199 -13.13 -0.56 -8.97
N THR A 200 -11.89 -0.98 -8.89
CA THR A 200 -11.13 -1.54 -10.03
C THR A 200 -11.75 -2.84 -10.54
N GLU A 201 -12.22 -3.70 -9.66
CA GLU A 201 -12.93 -4.92 -10.04
C GLU A 201 -14.21 -4.59 -10.85
N LEU A 202 -15.05 -3.69 -10.34
CA LEU A 202 -16.33 -3.35 -10.98
C LEU A 202 -16.17 -2.54 -12.28
N THR A 203 -15.10 -1.77 -12.41
CA THR A 203 -14.80 -0.96 -13.61
C THR A 203 -13.82 -1.62 -14.56
N LYS A 204 -13.32 -2.80 -14.23
CA LYS A 204 -12.31 -3.54 -15.00
C LYS A 204 -11.06 -2.70 -15.28
N SER A 205 -10.74 -1.76 -14.38
CA SER A 205 -9.55 -0.92 -14.44
C SER A 205 -8.41 -1.49 -13.60
N GLU A 206 -7.20 -0.96 -13.78
CA GLU A 206 -6.02 -1.40 -13.03
C GLU A 206 -5.18 -0.20 -12.63
N ILE A 207 -4.76 -0.17 -11.37
CA ILE A 207 -4.02 0.96 -10.78
C ILE A 207 -2.58 0.56 -10.53
N SER A 208 -1.65 1.38 -11.00
CA SER A 208 -0.21 1.24 -10.71
C SER A 208 0.16 1.92 -9.41
N ASN A 209 -0.33 3.14 -9.19
CA ASN A 209 -0.05 3.93 -7.99
C ASN A 209 -1.13 4.97 -7.73
N TYR A 210 -1.18 5.45 -6.48
CA TYR A 210 -2.05 6.55 -6.10
C TYR A 210 -1.53 7.31 -4.88
N THR A 211 -2.02 8.53 -4.71
CA THR A 211 -1.95 9.32 -3.49
C THR A 211 -3.21 10.15 -3.34
N VAL A 212 -3.54 10.51 -2.10
CA VAL A 212 -4.73 11.29 -1.78
C VAL A 212 -4.36 12.42 -0.83
N GLY A 213 -4.88 13.61 -1.11
CA GLY A 213 -4.81 14.76 -0.23
C GLY A 213 -6.14 15.50 -0.15
N PRO A 214 -6.31 16.38 0.83
CA PRO A 214 -7.54 17.14 1.00
C PRO A 214 -7.65 18.28 -0.02
N ILE A 215 -8.87 18.57 -0.46
CA ILE A 215 -9.27 19.88 -0.98
C ILE A 215 -9.97 20.57 0.17
N PHE A 216 -9.31 21.59 0.74
CA PHE A 216 -9.83 22.30 1.91
C PHE A 216 -11.12 23.08 1.57
N MET A 217 -11.98 23.24 2.58
CA MET A 217 -13.16 24.06 2.47
C MET A 217 -12.79 25.52 2.26
N GLY A 218 -13.47 26.18 1.35
CA GLY A 218 -13.40 27.63 1.17
C GLY A 218 -14.69 28.31 1.64
N ASN A 219 -14.77 29.64 1.51
CA ASN A 219 -15.93 30.42 1.97
C ASN A 219 -17.28 29.98 1.34
N LYS A 220 -17.24 29.33 0.15
CA LYS A 220 -18.44 28.86 -0.57
C LYS A 220 -18.27 27.44 -1.14
N THR A 221 -17.14 26.77 -0.85
CA THR A 221 -16.83 25.43 -1.36
C THR A 221 -16.68 24.46 -0.21
N LYS A 222 -17.24 23.28 -0.37
CA LYS A 222 -17.10 22.17 0.58
C LYS A 222 -15.75 21.50 0.42
N GLY A 223 -15.39 20.66 1.39
CA GLY A 223 -14.19 19.85 1.31
C GLY A 223 -14.36 18.68 0.34
N SER A 224 -13.27 18.14 -0.12
CA SER A 224 -13.23 16.91 -0.89
C SER A 224 -11.87 16.23 -0.73
N HIS A 225 -11.76 15.01 -1.21
CA HIS A 225 -10.48 14.31 -1.38
C HIS A 225 -10.05 14.38 -2.85
N GLU A 226 -8.82 14.80 -3.11
CA GLU A 226 -8.20 14.77 -4.42
C GLU A 226 -7.30 13.55 -4.54
N TRP A 227 -7.65 12.68 -5.46
CA TRP A 227 -6.96 11.43 -5.74
C TRP A 227 -6.15 11.58 -7.02
N ILE A 228 -4.83 11.46 -6.95
CA ILE A 228 -4.00 11.31 -8.14
C ILE A 228 -3.78 9.82 -8.32
N ILE A 229 -4.25 9.28 -9.45
CA ILE A 229 -4.21 7.85 -9.74
C ILE A 229 -3.49 7.61 -11.06
N GLU A 230 -2.41 6.84 -11.01
CA GLU A 230 -1.73 6.30 -12.19
C GLU A 230 -2.33 4.94 -12.52
N PHE A 231 -3.00 4.84 -13.66
CA PHE A 231 -3.59 3.60 -14.13
C PHE A 231 -2.61 2.83 -15.04
N SER A 232 -2.60 1.50 -14.92
CA SER A 232 -2.06 0.61 -15.96
C SER A 232 -3.12 0.28 -17.01
N ARG A 233 -4.41 0.27 -16.60
CA ARG A 233 -5.56 0.24 -17.48
C ARG A 233 -6.65 1.16 -16.94
N GLU A 234 -6.96 2.21 -17.69
CA GLU A 234 -8.00 3.17 -17.32
C GLU A 234 -9.41 2.53 -17.34
N PRO A 235 -10.34 3.01 -16.52
CA PRO A 235 -11.74 2.62 -16.64
C PRO A 235 -12.38 3.25 -17.89
N ASP A 236 -13.32 2.55 -18.50
CA ASP A 236 -14.08 3.07 -19.66
C ASP A 236 -14.92 4.32 -19.33
N ASP A 237 -15.33 4.45 -18.07
CA ASP A 237 -16.14 5.58 -17.56
C ASP A 237 -15.58 6.06 -16.22
N MET A 238 -14.87 7.19 -16.26
CA MET A 238 -14.26 7.81 -15.08
C MET A 238 -15.32 8.33 -14.10
N LYS A 239 -16.47 8.78 -14.57
CA LYS A 239 -17.55 9.23 -13.70
C LYS A 239 -18.10 8.06 -12.88
N LYS A 240 -18.37 6.95 -13.54
CA LYS A 240 -18.77 5.70 -12.88
C LYS A 240 -17.71 5.18 -11.90
N PHE A 241 -16.44 5.26 -12.27
CA PHE A 241 -15.34 4.93 -11.37
C PHE A 241 -15.39 5.77 -10.09
N THR A 242 -15.55 7.09 -10.21
CA THR A 242 -15.61 8.02 -9.08
C THR A 242 -16.81 7.72 -8.17
N GLU A 243 -17.99 7.47 -8.75
CA GLU A 243 -19.21 7.15 -8.01
C GLU A 243 -19.06 5.83 -7.22
N ILE A 244 -18.48 4.79 -7.83
CA ILE A 244 -18.24 3.49 -7.17
C ILE A 244 -17.19 3.64 -6.05
N LEU A 245 -16.13 4.41 -6.28
CA LEU A 245 -15.12 4.68 -5.27
C LEU A 245 -15.75 5.37 -4.04
N ASP A 246 -16.55 6.41 -4.27
CA ASP A 246 -17.24 7.13 -3.19
C ASP A 246 -18.19 6.22 -2.39
N LEU A 247 -19.02 5.43 -3.07
CA LEU A 247 -19.92 4.48 -2.44
C LEU A 247 -19.15 3.39 -1.66
N SER A 248 -18.02 2.93 -2.18
CA SER A 248 -17.17 1.95 -1.51
C SER A 248 -16.56 2.54 -0.23
N LEU A 249 -16.03 3.77 -0.29
CA LEU A 249 -15.53 4.48 0.88
C LEU A 249 -16.61 4.65 1.95
N GLN A 250 -17.82 5.09 1.56
CA GLN A 250 -18.95 5.21 2.49
C GLN A 250 -19.30 3.89 3.16
N SER A 251 -19.28 2.78 2.42
CA SER A 251 -19.60 1.46 2.97
C SER A 251 -18.53 0.91 3.93
N LEU A 252 -17.30 1.43 3.88
CA LEU A 252 -16.14 0.96 4.65
C LEU A 252 -15.81 1.86 5.85
N ASN A 253 -16.32 3.08 5.86
CA ASN A 253 -16.00 4.06 6.89
C ASN A 253 -17.24 4.91 7.20
N SER A 254 -17.80 4.72 8.40
CA SER A 254 -19.01 5.40 8.86
C SER A 254 -18.84 6.90 9.02
N ASP A 255 -17.63 7.36 9.39
CA ASP A 255 -17.35 8.79 9.56
C ASP A 255 -17.27 9.47 8.18
N TYR A 256 -16.64 8.83 7.21
CA TYR A 256 -16.68 9.29 5.82
C TYR A 256 -18.11 9.32 5.28
N GLU A 257 -18.92 8.26 5.50
CA GLU A 257 -20.34 8.23 5.12
C GLU A 257 -21.11 9.40 5.73
N ALA A 258 -20.94 9.65 7.03
CA ALA A 258 -21.60 10.77 7.71
C ALA A 258 -21.24 12.14 7.10
N LYS A 259 -19.96 12.36 6.72
CA LYS A 259 -19.51 13.60 6.07
C LYS A 259 -20.00 13.73 4.63
N ARG A 260 -20.19 12.60 3.93
CA ARG A 260 -20.75 12.55 2.57
C ARG A 260 -22.26 12.74 2.55
N HIS A 261 -22.97 12.45 3.67
CA HIS A 261 -24.43 12.51 3.71
C HIS A 261 -24.97 13.85 3.20
N LYS A 262 -25.76 13.83 2.12
CA LYS A 262 -26.30 15.01 1.41
C LYS A 262 -25.23 16.05 1.03
N ASN A 263 -24.00 15.62 0.82
CA ASN A 263 -22.86 16.51 0.61
C ASN A 263 -22.73 17.56 1.74
N SER A 264 -22.96 17.18 2.98
CA SER A 264 -22.98 18.15 4.10
C SER A 264 -21.62 18.80 4.32
N THR A 265 -20.56 18.02 4.35
CA THR A 265 -19.18 18.45 4.60
C THR A 265 -18.26 18.13 3.44
N LEU A 266 -18.33 16.88 2.91
CA LEU A 266 -17.52 16.40 1.80
C LEU A 266 -18.36 16.30 0.50
N GLU A 267 -17.76 16.73 -0.59
CA GLU A 267 -18.23 16.46 -1.95
C GLU A 267 -17.65 15.15 -2.49
N LEU A 268 -18.07 14.73 -3.68
CA LEU A 268 -17.50 13.59 -4.40
C LEU A 268 -15.98 13.71 -4.50
N PRO A 269 -15.23 12.61 -4.40
CA PRO A 269 -13.80 12.60 -4.67
C PRO A 269 -13.48 13.17 -6.04
N LYS A 270 -12.44 13.95 -6.14
CA LYS A 270 -11.89 14.45 -7.40
C LYS A 270 -10.76 13.54 -7.85
N ILE A 271 -10.92 12.91 -9.02
CA ILE A 271 -9.91 12.03 -9.58
C ILE A 271 -9.08 12.80 -10.62
N ILE A 272 -7.78 12.78 -10.46
CA ILE A 272 -6.80 13.27 -11.42
C ILE A 272 -6.07 12.08 -12.02
N LEU A 273 -6.10 11.97 -13.33
CA LEU A 273 -5.33 10.96 -14.05
C LEU A 273 -3.84 11.30 -13.98
N GLY A 274 -3.08 10.42 -13.36
CA GLY A 274 -1.63 10.49 -13.37
C GLY A 274 -1.08 9.92 -14.67
N ARG A 275 -0.18 10.67 -15.33
CA ARG A 275 0.51 10.17 -16.50
C ARG A 275 1.37 8.93 -16.17
N LYS A 276 1.70 8.15 -17.17
CA LYS A 276 2.59 6.98 -17.01
C LYS A 276 3.92 7.37 -16.36
N ASN A 277 4.36 6.61 -15.36
CA ASN A 277 5.58 6.81 -14.56
C ASN A 277 5.59 8.10 -13.71
N LEU A 278 4.46 8.74 -13.47
CA LEU A 278 4.36 9.97 -12.66
C LEU A 278 5.02 9.80 -11.30
N PHE A 279 4.63 8.78 -10.55
CA PHE A 279 5.14 8.52 -9.20
C PHE A 279 6.61 8.10 -9.19
N TYR A 280 7.05 7.43 -10.22
CA TYR A 280 8.47 7.08 -10.38
C TYR A 280 9.33 8.33 -10.56
N ASP A 281 8.91 9.23 -11.46
CA ASP A 281 9.62 10.48 -11.72
C ASP A 281 9.62 11.39 -10.48
N TRP A 282 8.50 11.44 -9.76
CA TRP A 282 8.38 12.16 -8.50
C TRP A 282 9.35 11.65 -7.43
N LEU A 283 9.45 10.33 -7.23
CA LEU A 283 10.43 9.75 -6.32
C LEU A 283 11.86 10.06 -6.78
N GLY A 284 12.10 10.07 -8.10
CA GLY A 284 13.38 10.45 -8.70
C GLY A 284 13.78 11.88 -8.39
N SER A 285 12.85 12.83 -8.50
CA SER A 285 13.08 14.24 -8.20
C SER A 285 13.45 14.48 -6.73
N ARG A 286 12.95 13.66 -5.84
CA ARG A 286 13.24 13.69 -4.40
C ARG A 286 14.51 12.90 -3.99
N ASN A 287 15.27 12.33 -4.93
CA ASN A 287 16.38 11.40 -4.68
C ASN A 287 15.98 10.19 -3.84
N LYS A 288 14.73 9.75 -3.94
CA LYS A 288 14.12 8.66 -3.19
C LYS A 288 13.86 7.41 -4.05
N LEU A 289 14.57 7.25 -5.17
CA LEU A 289 14.54 6.02 -5.94
C LEU A 289 15.34 4.94 -5.20
N GLY A 290 14.67 3.94 -4.69
CA GLY A 290 15.29 2.80 -4.01
C GLY A 290 14.40 2.18 -2.94
N GLY A 291 14.76 0.98 -2.52
CA GLY A 291 13.94 -0.01 -1.84
C GLY A 291 13.18 0.34 -0.57
N GLN A 292 13.32 1.52 0.00
CA GLN A 292 12.64 1.89 1.26
C GLN A 292 11.70 3.10 1.15
N ASN A 293 11.67 3.77 0.01
CA ASN A 293 10.86 4.98 -0.15
C ASN A 293 9.46 4.61 -0.68
N LYS A 294 8.45 4.82 0.14
CA LYS A 294 7.05 4.56 -0.20
C LYS A 294 6.37 5.86 -0.63
N ILE A 295 5.44 5.73 -1.56
CA ILE A 295 4.52 6.82 -1.90
C ILE A 295 3.55 6.99 -0.74
N PRO A 296 3.42 8.19 -0.15
CA PRO A 296 2.42 8.46 0.86
C PRO A 296 1.02 8.28 0.26
N ARG A 297 0.24 7.33 0.78
CA ARG A 297 -1.08 6.99 0.25
C ARG A 297 -2.12 8.04 0.62
N LEU A 298 -2.13 8.46 1.87
CA LEU A 298 -3.03 9.46 2.40
C LEU A 298 -2.24 10.54 3.14
N SER A 299 -2.68 11.79 3.05
CA SER A 299 -2.05 12.91 3.75
C SER A 299 -3.09 13.93 4.18
N ASN A 300 -2.93 14.49 5.39
CA ASN A 300 -3.71 15.64 5.86
C ASN A 300 -3.29 16.98 5.22
N SER A 301 -2.21 16.96 4.44
CA SER A 301 -1.73 18.13 3.69
C SER A 301 -1.78 17.90 2.20
N ARG A 302 -1.70 18.99 1.42
CA ARG A 302 -1.63 18.94 -0.04
C ARG A 302 -0.22 18.80 -0.59
N GLU A 303 0.80 18.75 0.25
CA GLU A 303 2.21 18.79 -0.18
C GLU A 303 2.50 17.80 -1.33
N TYR A 304 2.16 16.54 -1.15
CA TYR A 304 2.44 15.50 -2.15
C TYR A 304 1.59 15.65 -3.41
N VAL A 305 0.33 16.02 -3.24
CA VAL A 305 -0.59 16.29 -4.35
C VAL A 305 -0.08 17.45 -5.20
N GLU A 306 0.28 18.58 -4.56
CA GLU A 306 0.80 19.76 -5.27
C GLU A 306 2.11 19.50 -6.01
N GLU A 307 3.00 18.71 -5.43
CA GLU A 307 4.24 18.32 -6.10
C GLU A 307 3.98 17.44 -7.33
N LEU A 308 3.10 16.46 -7.20
CA LEU A 308 2.74 15.57 -8.31
C LEU A 308 2.02 16.32 -9.42
N LEU A 309 1.10 17.23 -9.09
CA LEU A 309 0.40 18.07 -10.08
C LEU A 309 1.36 18.95 -10.91
N LYS A 310 2.50 19.39 -10.35
CA LYS A 310 3.50 20.18 -11.07
C LYS A 310 4.24 19.42 -12.14
N ILE A 311 4.28 18.11 -12.06
CA ILE A 311 5.02 17.24 -12.98
C ILE A 311 4.14 16.28 -13.77
N ASN A 312 2.81 16.32 -13.50
CA ASN A 312 1.79 15.52 -14.20
C ASN A 312 1.46 16.15 -15.60
#